data_e7702e6b3a9cacc06b0aa9565f3458dc
#
_entry.id   e7702e6b3a9cacc06b0aa9565f3458dc
#
_cell.length_a   1.000
_cell.length_b   1.000
_cell.length_c   1.000
_cell.angle_alpha   90.00
_cell.angle_beta   90.00
_cell.angle_gamma   90.00
#
_symmetry.space_group_name_H-M   'P 1'
#
loop_
_entity.id
_entity.type
_entity.pdbx_description
1 polymer ?
#
loop_
_entity_poly.entity_id
_entity_poly.type
_entity_poly.pdbx_seq_one_letter_code
_entity_poly.pdbx_strand_id
1 'polypeptide(L)'
;MVRTANLTLADPQVAADFRTFVSRARRVNDGAVHLQAWGLVLAAYVCIMKPSTLGEATPTILGLRTMGLGVPADAEATVSLAAVADRLARMDGSDVVLPVPPMEVRESWTGVLPPRSGWEPAGSVAADVLGDAARAGIAEVSRTVPANPGQLMVNTARNAVWGRDLELPTGTGIAGGIPAGAAFAAFSLGFLGPEPAMLFGNGRWLRLSTSRGHVLARRAVSLQD
;
A
#
# COMPACT_ATOMS: atom_id res chain seq x y z
N MET A 1 8.49 -21.00 -18.45
CA MET A 1 9.60 -20.19 -19.02
C MET A 1 9.28 -18.74 -18.64
N VAL A 2 9.88 -18.25 -17.57
CA VAL A 2 9.62 -16.87 -17.07
C VAL A 2 10.28 -15.93 -18.08
N ARG A 3 9.49 -15.24 -18.90
CA ARG A 3 9.99 -14.13 -19.72
C ARG A 3 10.33 -13.01 -18.74
N THR A 4 11.62 -12.73 -18.56
CA THR A 4 12.05 -11.52 -17.86
C THR A 4 11.45 -10.33 -18.61
N ALA A 5 10.35 -9.80 -18.11
CA ALA A 5 9.70 -8.67 -18.74
C ALA A 5 10.49 -7.41 -18.39
N ASN A 6 10.82 -6.60 -19.39
CA ASN A 6 11.25 -5.23 -19.17
C ASN A 6 10.01 -4.34 -19.20
N LEU A 7 9.87 -3.46 -18.23
CA LEU A 7 8.83 -2.45 -18.19
C LEU A 7 9.45 -1.10 -18.60
N THR A 8 8.95 -0.52 -19.68
CA THR A 8 9.38 0.83 -20.10
C THR A 8 8.45 1.84 -19.43
N LEU A 9 8.94 2.55 -18.44
CA LEU A 9 8.22 3.63 -17.77
C LEU A 9 8.00 4.79 -18.73
N ALA A 10 6.97 5.61 -18.51
CA ALA A 10 6.58 6.66 -19.45
C ALA A 10 7.67 7.71 -19.66
N ASP A 11 8.37 8.06 -18.58
CA ASP A 11 9.43 9.07 -18.57
C ASP A 11 10.35 8.91 -17.34
N PRO A 12 11.48 9.63 -17.27
CA PRO A 12 12.39 9.58 -16.13
C PRO A 12 11.78 10.04 -14.80
N GLN A 13 10.78 10.94 -14.83
CA GLN A 13 10.09 11.39 -13.62
C GLN A 13 9.27 10.25 -13.01
N VAL A 14 8.60 9.44 -13.83
CA VAL A 14 7.90 8.24 -13.39
C VAL A 14 8.86 7.24 -12.75
N ALA A 15 10.08 7.09 -13.30
CA ALA A 15 11.12 6.25 -12.70
C ALA A 15 11.57 6.78 -11.32
N ALA A 16 11.75 8.09 -11.19
CA ALA A 16 12.09 8.73 -9.92
C ALA A 16 10.97 8.60 -8.87
N ASP A 17 9.73 8.75 -9.29
CA ASP A 17 8.55 8.56 -8.45
C ASP A 17 8.44 7.11 -7.97
N PHE A 18 8.69 6.15 -8.86
CA PHE A 18 8.67 4.74 -8.49
C PHE A 18 9.81 4.39 -7.51
N ARG A 19 11.01 4.92 -7.73
CA ARG A 19 12.12 4.80 -6.78
C ARG A 19 11.75 5.33 -5.39
N THR A 20 11.08 6.48 -5.34
CA THR A 20 10.61 7.09 -4.09
C THR A 20 9.57 6.21 -3.41
N PHE A 21 8.60 5.69 -4.16
CA PHE A 21 7.57 4.77 -3.63
C PHE A 21 8.19 3.50 -3.05
N VAL A 22 9.07 2.83 -3.81
CA VAL A 22 9.77 1.61 -3.35
C VAL A 22 10.60 1.89 -2.10
N SER A 23 11.34 3.00 -2.06
CA SER A 23 12.14 3.39 -0.88
C SER A 23 11.27 3.59 0.36
N ARG A 24 10.12 4.24 0.23
CA ARG A 24 9.18 4.45 1.35
C ARG A 24 8.53 3.14 1.79
N ALA A 25 8.13 2.30 0.86
CA ALA A 25 7.55 0.99 1.16
C ALA A 25 8.52 0.12 1.97
N ARG A 26 9.79 0.06 1.57
CA ARG A 26 10.85 -0.69 2.28
C ARG A 26 11.07 -0.24 3.71
N ARG A 27 10.91 1.05 4.02
CA ARG A 27 11.01 1.56 5.40
C ARG A 27 9.88 1.06 6.30
N VAL A 28 8.72 0.77 5.73
CA VAL A 28 7.58 0.23 6.46
C VAL A 28 7.69 -1.28 6.62
N ASN A 29 7.97 -1.96 5.51
CA ASN A 29 8.11 -3.41 5.43
C ASN A 29 8.94 -3.77 4.19
N ASP A 30 10.16 -4.30 4.38
CA ASP A 30 11.02 -4.74 3.27
C ASP A 30 10.62 -6.14 2.75
N GLY A 31 9.37 -6.27 2.36
CA GLY A 31 8.79 -7.50 1.83
C GLY A 31 8.78 -7.52 0.29
N ALA A 32 7.59 -7.69 -0.27
CA ALA A 32 7.39 -7.82 -1.71
C ALA A 32 6.59 -6.65 -2.30
N VAL A 33 6.78 -6.43 -3.59
CA VAL A 33 5.91 -5.64 -4.46
C VAL A 33 5.27 -6.57 -5.49
N HIS A 34 3.97 -6.41 -5.67
CA HIS A 34 3.23 -7.07 -6.75
C HIS A 34 3.03 -6.07 -7.88
N LEU A 35 3.57 -6.39 -9.03
CA LEU A 35 3.54 -5.58 -10.24
C LEU A 35 2.51 -6.16 -11.21
N GLN A 36 1.57 -5.34 -11.66
CA GLN A 36 0.63 -5.68 -12.73
C GLN A 36 0.70 -4.62 -13.82
N ALA A 37 1.12 -4.99 -15.01
CA ALA A 37 1.10 -4.16 -16.18
C ALA A 37 -0.06 -4.55 -17.09
N TRP A 38 -0.81 -3.57 -17.58
CA TRP A 38 -1.88 -3.74 -18.55
C TRP A 38 -1.92 -2.55 -19.51
N GLY A 39 -1.63 -2.78 -20.76
CA GLY A 39 -1.51 -1.72 -21.74
C GLY A 39 -0.46 -0.70 -21.30
N LEU A 40 -0.83 0.54 -21.20
CA LEU A 40 0.07 1.65 -20.80
C LEU A 40 0.05 1.96 -19.30
N VAL A 41 -0.45 1.06 -18.45
CA VAL A 41 -0.53 1.27 -17.00
C VAL A 41 0.22 0.18 -16.25
N LEU A 42 1.06 0.58 -15.32
CA LEU A 42 1.68 -0.26 -14.30
C LEU A 42 1.02 0.03 -12.95
N ALA A 43 0.48 -0.98 -12.32
CA ALA A 43 0.02 -0.97 -10.93
C ALA A 43 1.04 -1.69 -10.04
N ALA A 44 1.55 -1.00 -9.02
CA ALA A 44 2.49 -1.55 -8.04
C ALA A 44 1.82 -1.58 -6.66
N TYR A 45 1.60 -2.78 -6.13
CA TYR A 45 1.00 -3.03 -4.82
C TYR A 45 2.08 -3.41 -3.81
N VAL A 46 1.99 -2.86 -2.61
CA VAL A 46 2.83 -3.24 -1.46
C VAL A 46 1.95 -3.52 -0.25
N CYS A 47 2.32 -4.51 0.56
CA CYS A 47 1.58 -4.85 1.77
C CYS A 47 2.15 -4.09 2.96
N ILE A 48 1.29 -3.27 3.60
CA ILE A 48 1.64 -2.53 4.81
C ILE A 48 1.27 -3.33 6.06
N MET A 49 0.12 -4.01 6.01
CA MET A 49 -0.39 -4.83 7.08
C MET A 49 -1.23 -5.98 6.53
N LYS A 50 -1.13 -7.15 7.15
CA LYS A 50 -1.95 -8.32 6.85
C LYS A 50 -2.08 -9.21 8.10
N PRO A 51 -3.10 -10.07 8.19
CA PRO A 51 -3.16 -11.10 9.21
C PRO A 51 -1.91 -11.98 9.17
N SER A 52 -1.35 -12.31 10.32
CA SER A 52 -0.21 -13.24 10.47
C SER A 52 -0.68 -14.70 10.48
N THR A 53 -1.91 -14.94 10.98
CA THR A 53 -2.53 -16.25 11.07
C THR A 53 -3.97 -16.23 10.57
N LEU A 54 -4.47 -17.41 10.18
CA LEU A 54 -5.87 -17.54 9.79
C LEU A 54 -6.78 -17.25 10.99
N GLY A 55 -7.85 -16.46 10.78
CA GLY A 55 -8.80 -16.07 11.84
C GLY A 55 -8.40 -14.85 12.66
N GLU A 56 -7.23 -14.26 12.41
CA GLU A 56 -6.84 -13.00 13.04
C GLU A 56 -7.68 -11.81 12.51
N ALA A 57 -8.19 -10.98 13.43
CA ALA A 57 -9.03 -9.82 13.10
C ALA A 57 -8.24 -8.61 12.55
N THR A 58 -7.01 -8.82 12.09
CA THR A 58 -6.17 -7.78 11.50
C THR A 58 -6.63 -7.47 10.07
N PRO A 59 -6.87 -6.21 9.69
CA PRO A 59 -7.21 -5.86 8.32
C PRO A 59 -6.01 -6.05 7.39
N THR A 60 -6.28 -6.33 6.10
CA THR A 60 -5.25 -6.25 5.06
C THR A 60 -5.20 -4.82 4.54
N ILE A 61 -4.04 -4.18 4.62
CA ILE A 61 -3.79 -2.82 4.15
C ILE A 61 -2.72 -2.86 3.07
N LEU A 62 -3.09 -2.43 1.86
CA LEU A 62 -2.17 -2.34 0.73
C LEU A 62 -1.98 -0.90 0.31
N GLY A 63 -0.75 -0.55 -0.05
CA GLY A 63 -0.45 0.67 -0.81
C GLY A 63 -0.44 0.35 -2.30
N LEU A 64 -1.05 1.20 -3.12
CA LEU A 64 -1.07 1.09 -4.57
C LEU A 64 -0.55 2.38 -5.21
N ARG A 65 0.43 2.24 -6.07
CA ARG A 65 0.87 3.31 -6.98
C ARG A 65 0.60 2.88 -8.41
N THR A 66 -0.14 3.69 -9.16
CA THR A 66 -0.30 3.52 -10.60
C THR A 66 0.64 4.47 -11.34
N MET A 67 1.24 3.98 -12.42
CA MET A 67 2.24 4.70 -13.20
C MET A 67 2.02 4.46 -14.69
N GLY A 68 2.37 5.45 -15.51
CA GLY A 68 2.36 5.31 -16.97
C GLY A 68 3.51 4.45 -17.48
N LEU A 69 3.26 3.69 -18.52
CA LEU A 69 4.26 3.01 -19.33
C LEU A 69 4.41 3.72 -20.68
N GLY A 70 5.64 3.81 -21.18
CA GLY A 70 5.96 4.35 -22.51
C GLY A 70 5.70 3.36 -23.63
N VAL A 71 5.67 2.06 -23.30
CA VAL A 71 5.37 0.95 -24.23
C VAL A 71 4.33 0.03 -23.56
N PRO A 72 3.29 -0.38 -24.30
CA PRO A 72 2.29 -1.30 -23.76
C PRO A 72 2.93 -2.60 -23.26
N ALA A 73 2.51 -3.05 -22.08
CA ALA A 73 2.95 -4.31 -21.49
C ALA A 73 1.75 -5.09 -20.95
N ASP A 74 1.90 -6.41 -20.92
CA ASP A 74 1.02 -7.35 -20.21
C ASP A 74 1.94 -8.25 -19.38
N ALA A 75 2.03 -7.97 -18.08
CA ALA A 75 2.93 -8.65 -17.18
C ALA A 75 2.38 -8.65 -15.76
N GLU A 76 2.61 -9.74 -15.04
CA GLU A 76 2.29 -9.88 -13.64
C GLU A 76 3.46 -10.57 -12.94
N ALA A 77 3.94 -10.00 -11.85
CA ALA A 77 5.03 -10.58 -11.06
C ALA A 77 4.97 -10.11 -9.61
N THR A 78 5.24 -11.01 -8.68
CA THR A 78 5.46 -10.68 -7.27
C THR A 78 6.93 -10.86 -6.96
N VAL A 79 7.62 -9.78 -6.64
CA VAL A 79 9.07 -9.76 -6.49
C VAL A 79 9.49 -9.03 -5.22
N SER A 80 10.70 -9.30 -4.71
CA SER A 80 11.22 -8.60 -3.53
C SER A 80 11.35 -7.10 -3.79
N LEU A 81 10.91 -6.27 -2.84
CA LEU A 81 11.12 -4.82 -2.86
C LEU A 81 12.62 -4.46 -2.94
N ALA A 82 13.48 -5.21 -2.24
CA ALA A 82 14.92 -5.02 -2.30
C ALA A 82 15.46 -5.23 -3.72
N ALA A 83 15.02 -6.29 -4.42
CA ALA A 83 15.45 -6.56 -5.78
C ALA A 83 15.00 -5.48 -6.78
N VAL A 84 13.80 -4.92 -6.61
CA VAL A 84 13.34 -3.79 -7.42
C VAL A 84 14.13 -2.53 -7.10
N ALA A 85 14.39 -2.25 -5.82
CA ALA A 85 15.19 -1.11 -5.39
C ALA A 85 16.61 -1.15 -6.00
N ASP A 86 17.26 -2.31 -6.01
CA ASP A 86 18.58 -2.50 -6.60
C ASP A 86 18.60 -2.19 -8.10
N ARG A 87 17.54 -2.56 -8.83
CA ARG A 87 17.42 -2.24 -10.25
C ARG A 87 17.21 -0.75 -10.48
N LEU A 88 16.29 -0.16 -9.73
CA LEU A 88 16.04 1.28 -9.79
C LEU A 88 17.27 2.11 -9.41
N ALA A 89 18.11 1.61 -8.48
CA ALA A 89 19.36 2.27 -8.11
C ALA A 89 20.44 2.23 -9.21
N ARG A 90 20.39 1.22 -10.09
CA ARG A 90 21.33 1.08 -11.23
C ARG A 90 20.91 1.84 -12.48
N MET A 91 19.64 2.28 -12.52
CA MET A 91 19.14 3.15 -13.59
C MET A 91 19.71 4.55 -13.40
N ASP A 92 20.25 5.13 -14.46
CA ASP A 92 20.67 6.51 -14.44
C ASP A 92 19.47 7.48 -14.49
N GLY A 93 19.73 8.80 -14.47
CA GLY A 93 18.67 9.80 -14.39
C GLY A 93 17.79 9.88 -15.65
N SER A 94 18.22 9.30 -16.77
CA SER A 94 17.51 9.30 -18.06
C SER A 94 16.87 7.94 -18.39
N ASP A 95 17.24 6.89 -17.65
CA ASP A 95 16.72 5.54 -17.89
C ASP A 95 15.24 5.41 -17.56
N VAL A 96 14.51 4.77 -18.47
CA VAL A 96 13.09 4.46 -18.32
C VAL A 96 12.81 2.95 -18.36
N VAL A 97 13.80 2.12 -18.68
CA VAL A 97 13.62 0.66 -18.80
C VAL A 97 13.96 -0.01 -17.47
N LEU A 98 12.93 -0.54 -16.82
CA LEU A 98 13.05 -1.31 -15.59
C LEU A 98 13.03 -2.82 -15.91
N PRO A 99 14.14 -3.54 -15.73
CA PRO A 99 14.15 -4.99 -15.81
C PRO A 99 13.42 -5.56 -14.57
N VAL A 100 12.34 -6.30 -14.78
CA VAL A 100 11.64 -6.98 -13.66
C VAL A 100 12.56 -8.06 -13.09
N PRO A 101 12.71 -8.15 -11.74
CA PRO A 101 13.46 -9.23 -11.12
C PRO A 101 12.96 -10.61 -11.56
N PRO A 102 13.84 -11.54 -11.97
CA PRO A 102 13.42 -12.86 -12.46
C PRO A 102 13.00 -13.82 -11.35
N MET A 103 13.39 -13.53 -10.09
CA MET A 103 13.00 -14.36 -8.94
C MET A 103 11.72 -13.84 -8.34
N GLU A 104 10.64 -14.59 -8.53
CA GLU A 104 9.37 -14.33 -7.89
C GLU A 104 9.35 -14.84 -6.45
N VAL A 105 8.58 -14.14 -5.60
CA VAL A 105 8.28 -14.54 -4.23
C VAL A 105 6.78 -14.82 -4.07
N ARG A 106 6.41 -15.63 -3.09
CA ARG A 106 5.01 -15.94 -2.80
C ARG A 106 4.56 -15.16 -1.57
N GLU A 107 3.49 -14.41 -1.74
CA GLU A 107 2.87 -13.64 -0.68
C GLU A 107 1.38 -13.95 -0.59
N SER A 108 0.89 -14.26 0.62
CA SER A 108 -0.52 -14.64 0.83
C SER A 108 -1.51 -13.54 0.43
N TRP A 109 -1.12 -12.27 0.56
CA TRP A 109 -1.98 -11.14 0.23
C TRP A 109 -2.21 -10.95 -1.27
N THR A 110 -1.35 -11.49 -2.14
CA THR A 110 -1.54 -11.39 -3.60
C THR A 110 -2.69 -12.26 -4.10
N GLY A 111 -3.10 -13.28 -3.34
CA GLY A 111 -4.31 -14.07 -3.64
C GLY A 111 -5.62 -13.35 -3.32
N VAL A 112 -5.57 -12.14 -2.76
CA VAL A 112 -6.74 -11.37 -2.31
C VAL A 112 -6.60 -9.90 -2.69
N LEU A 113 -6.37 -9.63 -3.97
CA LEU A 113 -6.27 -8.27 -4.49
C LEU A 113 -7.66 -7.61 -4.59
N PRO A 114 -7.73 -6.27 -4.54
CA PRO A 114 -8.99 -5.55 -4.71
C PRO A 114 -9.51 -5.65 -6.14
N PRO A 115 -10.84 -5.52 -6.33
CA PRO A 115 -11.42 -5.45 -7.67
C PRO A 115 -10.92 -4.19 -8.41
N ARG A 116 -10.76 -4.30 -9.73
CA ARG A 116 -10.28 -3.18 -10.57
C ARG A 116 -11.36 -2.14 -10.85
N SER A 117 -12.64 -2.50 -10.77
CA SER A 117 -13.80 -1.65 -11.10
C SER A 117 -14.92 -1.85 -10.09
N GLY A 118 -16.02 -1.12 -10.26
CA GLY A 118 -17.19 -1.23 -9.38
C GLY A 118 -17.01 -0.52 -8.04
N TRP A 119 -16.18 0.51 -7.99
CA TRP A 119 -15.97 1.32 -6.82
C TRP A 119 -17.02 2.42 -6.71
N GLU A 120 -17.70 2.48 -5.56
CA GLU A 120 -18.74 3.47 -5.28
C GLU A 120 -18.18 4.55 -4.35
N PRO A 121 -18.46 5.85 -4.60
CA PRO A 121 -18.07 6.92 -3.70
C PRO A 121 -18.62 6.71 -2.29
N ALA A 122 -17.78 6.88 -1.27
CA ALA A 122 -18.13 6.69 0.13
C ALA A 122 -17.82 7.92 1.00
N GLY A 123 -17.38 9.03 0.39
CA GLY A 123 -17.06 10.28 1.07
C GLY A 123 -15.63 10.76 0.88
N SER A 124 -15.18 11.59 1.78
CA SER A 124 -13.79 12.09 1.80
C SER A 124 -13.32 12.35 3.23
N VAL A 125 -11.99 12.35 3.41
CA VAL A 125 -11.36 12.72 4.69
C VAL A 125 -10.24 13.71 4.42
N ALA A 126 -10.18 14.76 5.23
CA ALA A 126 -9.13 15.76 5.15
C ALA A 126 -7.75 15.13 5.39
N ALA A 127 -6.76 15.57 4.63
CA ALA A 127 -5.41 14.98 4.67
C ALA A 127 -4.71 15.20 6.02
N ASP A 128 -4.98 16.31 6.70
CA ASP A 128 -4.47 16.62 8.03
C ASP A 128 -5.03 15.65 9.09
N VAL A 129 -6.32 15.32 9.05
CA VAL A 129 -6.93 14.30 9.94
C VAL A 129 -6.24 12.96 9.81
N LEU A 130 -5.97 12.52 8.56
CA LEU A 130 -5.22 11.28 8.31
C LEU A 130 -3.77 11.37 8.80
N GLY A 131 -3.13 12.52 8.56
CA GLY A 131 -1.76 12.78 9.00
C GLY A 131 -1.62 12.79 10.52
N ASP A 132 -2.57 13.43 11.23
CA ASP A 132 -2.57 13.46 12.70
C ASP A 132 -2.83 12.08 13.29
N ALA A 133 -3.79 11.34 12.76
CA ALA A 133 -4.05 9.95 13.17
C ALA A 133 -2.82 9.05 12.96
N ALA A 134 -2.12 9.19 11.84
CA ALA A 134 -0.89 8.44 11.59
C ALA A 134 0.22 8.80 12.60
N ARG A 135 0.45 10.08 12.87
CA ARG A 135 1.44 10.55 13.85
C ARG A 135 1.11 10.09 15.26
N ALA A 136 -0.16 10.21 15.68
CA ALA A 136 -0.62 9.75 16.99
C ALA A 136 -0.40 8.24 17.16
N GLY A 137 -0.76 7.44 16.17
CA GLY A 137 -0.56 5.98 16.21
C GLY A 137 0.92 5.58 16.20
N ILE A 138 1.80 6.28 15.44
CA ILE A 138 3.25 6.06 15.49
C ILE A 138 3.78 6.32 16.90
N ALA A 139 3.39 7.42 17.53
CA ALA A 139 3.80 7.76 18.91
C ALA A 139 3.27 6.72 19.91
N GLU A 140 2.07 6.19 19.71
CA GLU A 140 1.49 5.14 20.57
C GLU A 140 2.27 3.83 20.45
N VAL A 141 2.54 3.35 19.23
CA VAL A 141 3.36 2.15 19.00
C VAL A 141 4.75 2.32 19.65
N SER A 142 5.39 3.48 19.46
CA SER A 142 6.72 3.75 20.02
C SER A 142 6.74 3.72 21.55
N ARG A 143 5.67 4.10 22.21
CA ARG A 143 5.58 4.06 23.69
C ARG A 143 5.26 2.66 24.21
N THR A 144 4.56 1.85 23.43
CA THR A 144 4.12 0.51 23.84
C THR A 144 5.23 -0.52 23.67
N VAL A 145 6.16 -0.28 22.73
CA VAL A 145 7.23 -1.22 22.40
C VAL A 145 8.49 -0.88 23.21
N PRO A 146 9.03 -1.80 24.03
CA PRO A 146 10.26 -1.57 24.80
C PRO A 146 11.49 -1.48 23.88
N ALA A 147 12.65 -1.10 24.44
CA ALA A 147 13.88 -0.83 23.69
C ALA A 147 14.42 -2.04 22.88
N ASN A 148 14.17 -3.27 23.33
CA ASN A 148 14.61 -4.51 22.65
C ASN A 148 13.43 -5.49 22.53
N PRO A 149 12.42 -5.19 21.69
CA PRO A 149 11.23 -6.01 21.57
C PRO A 149 11.49 -7.23 20.68
N GLY A 150 10.90 -8.36 21.02
CA GLY A 150 10.75 -9.46 20.06
C GLY A 150 9.77 -9.09 18.95
N GLN A 151 9.96 -9.66 17.77
CA GLN A 151 9.11 -9.37 16.58
C GLN A 151 7.61 -9.55 16.86
N LEU A 152 7.25 -10.55 17.65
CA LEU A 152 5.84 -10.81 18.01
C LEU A 152 5.23 -9.63 18.78
N MET A 153 5.96 -9.05 19.74
CA MET A 153 5.48 -7.90 20.52
C MET A 153 5.28 -6.66 19.66
N VAL A 154 6.21 -6.40 18.75
CA VAL A 154 6.09 -5.30 17.78
C VAL A 154 4.84 -5.47 16.91
N ASN A 155 4.64 -6.68 16.38
CA ASN A 155 3.49 -6.97 15.53
C ASN A 155 2.17 -6.84 16.31
N THR A 156 2.12 -7.33 17.55
CA THR A 156 0.93 -7.20 18.40
C THR A 156 0.59 -5.73 18.69
N ALA A 157 1.58 -4.92 19.05
CA ALA A 157 1.39 -3.48 19.29
C ALA A 157 0.91 -2.76 18.00
N ARG A 158 1.53 -3.07 16.87
CA ARG A 158 1.13 -2.52 15.56
C ARG A 158 -0.30 -2.91 15.19
N ASN A 159 -0.66 -4.18 15.35
CA ASN A 159 -2.00 -4.68 15.02
C ASN A 159 -3.07 -4.04 15.91
N ALA A 160 -2.77 -3.86 17.21
CA ALA A 160 -3.68 -3.21 18.15
C ALA A 160 -3.94 -1.73 17.79
N VAL A 161 -2.91 -0.99 17.37
CA VAL A 161 -3.04 0.42 17.00
C VAL A 161 -3.64 0.60 15.61
N TRP A 162 -3.10 -0.11 14.62
CA TRP A 162 -3.46 0.09 13.21
C TRP A 162 -4.71 -0.68 12.78
N GLY A 163 -5.14 -1.69 13.54
CA GLY A 163 -6.34 -2.47 13.26
C GLY A 163 -7.65 -1.80 13.70
N ARG A 164 -7.59 -0.86 14.65
CA ARG A 164 -8.77 -0.12 15.12
C ARG A 164 -9.25 0.91 14.09
N ASP A 165 -10.52 1.26 14.16
CA ASP A 165 -11.06 2.32 13.31
C ASP A 165 -10.58 3.71 13.75
N LEU A 166 -10.45 4.62 12.78
CA LEU A 166 -10.18 6.03 13.03
C LEU A 166 -11.35 6.69 13.73
N GLU A 167 -11.05 7.54 14.70
CA GLU A 167 -12.00 8.51 15.22
C GLU A 167 -12.15 9.64 14.19
N LEU A 168 -13.24 9.60 13.44
CA LEU A 168 -13.54 10.62 12.43
C LEU A 168 -14.49 11.68 13.01
N PRO A 169 -14.42 12.94 12.53
CA PRO A 169 -15.40 13.95 12.86
C PRO A 169 -16.82 13.47 12.55
N THR A 170 -17.78 13.86 13.41
CA THR A 170 -19.19 13.51 13.24
C THR A 170 -19.71 13.97 11.88
N GLY A 171 -20.41 13.09 11.15
CA GLY A 171 -21.02 13.43 9.86
C GLY A 171 -20.23 13.00 8.63
N THR A 172 -19.12 12.27 8.76
CA THR A 172 -18.35 11.78 7.59
C THR A 172 -19.09 10.73 6.75
N GLY A 173 -20.23 10.19 7.21
CA GLY A 173 -21.10 9.31 6.42
C GLY A 173 -20.51 7.94 6.06
N ILE A 174 -19.34 7.61 6.59
CA ILE A 174 -18.62 6.36 6.22
C ILE A 174 -19.16 5.22 7.08
N ALA A 175 -20.01 4.41 6.48
CA ALA A 175 -20.44 3.17 7.12
C ALA A 175 -19.23 2.24 7.33
N GLY A 176 -19.06 1.80 8.57
CA GLY A 176 -18.04 0.79 8.89
C GLY A 176 -16.64 1.31 9.21
N GLY A 177 -16.40 2.65 9.32
CA GLY A 177 -15.12 3.25 9.74
C GLY A 177 -13.96 3.08 8.75
N ILE A 178 -12.82 3.66 9.05
CA ILE A 178 -11.56 3.52 8.29
C ILE A 178 -10.52 2.92 9.24
N PRO A 179 -9.88 1.79 8.95
CA PRO A 179 -8.79 1.29 9.80
C PRO A 179 -7.66 2.31 9.91
N ALA A 180 -7.17 2.56 11.12
CA ALA A 180 -6.07 3.51 11.37
C ALA A 180 -4.80 3.18 10.55
N GLY A 181 -4.60 1.91 10.23
CA GLY A 181 -3.56 1.46 9.32
C GLY A 181 -3.66 2.03 7.91
N ALA A 182 -4.84 2.46 7.45
CA ALA A 182 -4.98 3.14 6.17
C ALA A 182 -4.39 4.56 6.22
N ALA A 183 -4.59 5.30 7.32
CA ALA A 183 -3.95 6.60 7.53
C ALA A 183 -2.41 6.45 7.65
N PHE A 184 -1.95 5.45 8.41
CA PHE A 184 -0.53 5.13 8.52
C PHE A 184 0.09 4.82 7.15
N ALA A 185 -0.57 4.01 6.32
CA ALA A 185 -0.10 3.68 4.98
C ALA A 185 -0.02 4.91 4.07
N ALA A 186 -1.07 5.75 4.05
CA ALA A 186 -1.09 6.97 3.26
C ALA A 186 0.02 7.95 3.67
N PHE A 187 0.25 8.11 4.98
CA PHE A 187 1.31 8.95 5.53
C PHE A 187 2.69 8.41 5.20
N SER A 188 2.96 7.13 5.50
CA SER A 188 4.28 6.52 5.35
C SER A 188 4.71 6.37 3.88
N LEU A 189 3.76 6.12 2.98
CA LEU A 189 4.02 6.06 1.54
C LEU A 189 4.08 7.46 0.90
N GLY A 190 3.74 8.54 1.65
CA GLY A 190 3.76 9.91 1.19
C GLY A 190 2.65 10.22 0.18
N PHE A 191 1.50 9.58 0.34
CA PHE A 191 0.33 9.80 -0.51
C PHE A 191 -0.48 11.02 -0.10
N LEU A 192 -0.35 11.50 1.15
CA LEU A 192 -1.06 12.68 1.62
C LEU A 192 -0.53 13.94 0.93
N GLY A 193 -1.42 14.74 0.39
CA GLY A 193 -1.22 16.06 -0.19
C GLY A 193 -2.05 17.11 0.56
N PRO A 194 -2.21 18.30 -0.01
CA PRO A 194 -3.08 19.33 0.57
C PRO A 194 -4.58 19.03 0.36
N GLU A 195 -4.92 18.23 -0.69
CA GLU A 195 -6.31 17.92 -0.99
C GLU A 195 -6.83 16.80 -0.08
N PRO A 196 -8.17 16.76 0.18
CA PRO A 196 -8.79 15.66 0.88
C PRO A 196 -8.59 14.33 0.14
N ALA A 197 -8.45 13.26 0.88
CA ALA A 197 -8.47 11.91 0.33
C ALA A 197 -9.91 11.48 0.05
N MET A 198 -10.18 11.03 -1.18
CA MET A 198 -11.47 10.50 -1.58
C MET A 198 -11.61 9.05 -1.17
N LEU A 199 -12.78 8.68 -0.67
CA LEU A 199 -13.09 7.32 -0.24
C LEU A 199 -14.05 6.64 -1.19
N PHE A 200 -13.79 5.37 -1.44
CA PHE A 200 -14.62 4.50 -2.27
C PHE A 200 -14.77 3.14 -1.60
N GLY A 201 -15.96 2.55 -1.71
CA GLY A 201 -16.28 1.21 -1.24
C GLY A 201 -16.47 0.23 -2.40
N ASN A 202 -16.09 -1.03 -2.19
CA ASN A 202 -16.47 -2.15 -3.04
C ASN A 202 -16.48 -3.44 -2.20
N GLY A 203 -17.67 -3.91 -1.84
CA GLY A 203 -17.84 -5.05 -0.94
C GLY A 203 -17.10 -4.82 0.39
N ARG A 204 -16.12 -5.70 0.66
CA ARG A 204 -15.28 -5.60 1.88
C ARG A 204 -14.06 -4.68 1.74
N TRP A 205 -13.85 -4.08 0.58
CA TRP A 205 -12.74 -3.19 0.33
C TRP A 205 -13.14 -1.73 0.49
N LEU A 206 -12.29 -0.98 1.16
CA LEU A 206 -12.27 0.47 1.17
C LEU A 206 -11.03 0.94 0.40
N ARG A 207 -11.19 1.94 -0.45
CA ARG A 207 -10.09 2.60 -1.16
C ARG A 207 -10.04 4.07 -0.76
N LEU A 208 -8.92 4.48 -0.22
CA LEU A 208 -8.56 5.87 0.04
C LEU A 208 -7.68 6.33 -1.12
N SER A 209 -8.13 7.34 -1.85
CA SER A 209 -7.50 7.80 -3.10
C SER A 209 -7.06 9.24 -2.97
N THR A 210 -5.83 9.50 -3.38
CA THR A 210 -5.24 10.84 -3.50
C THR A 210 -4.61 10.99 -4.89
N SER A 211 -4.15 12.18 -5.24
CA SER A 211 -3.39 12.43 -6.47
C SER A 211 -2.05 11.69 -6.52
N ARG A 212 -1.56 11.22 -5.35
CA ARG A 212 -0.23 10.58 -5.22
C ARG A 212 -0.28 9.06 -5.10
N GLY A 213 -1.46 8.46 -4.93
CA GLY A 213 -1.61 7.01 -4.80
C GLY A 213 -2.87 6.61 -4.06
N HIS A 214 -3.02 5.32 -3.84
CA HIS A 214 -4.20 4.76 -3.21
C HIS A 214 -3.81 3.85 -2.04
N VAL A 215 -4.61 3.86 -0.98
CA VAL A 215 -4.57 2.85 0.07
C VAL A 215 -5.82 2.00 -0.03
N LEU A 216 -5.64 0.70 0.02
CA LEU A 216 -6.69 -0.29 -0.11
C LEU A 216 -6.75 -1.07 1.21
N ALA A 217 -7.87 -0.97 1.90
CA ALA A 217 -8.09 -1.64 3.17
C ALA A 217 -9.18 -2.70 3.02
N ARG A 218 -8.87 -3.94 3.38
CA ARG A 218 -9.85 -5.04 3.45
C ARG A 218 -10.05 -5.43 4.90
N ARG A 219 -11.27 -5.30 5.37
CA ARG A 219 -11.61 -5.69 6.75
C ARG A 219 -11.51 -7.20 6.94
N ALA A 220 -11.07 -7.61 8.11
CA ALA A 220 -11.16 -8.98 8.53
C ALA A 220 -12.63 -9.46 8.54
N VAL A 221 -12.87 -10.77 8.42
CA VAL A 221 -14.18 -11.35 8.67
C VAL A 221 -14.37 -11.40 10.18
N SER A 222 -15.41 -10.76 10.71
CA SER A 222 -15.90 -11.09 12.02
C SER A 222 -16.57 -12.48 11.94
N LEU A 223 -16.18 -13.40 12.80
CA LEU A 223 -16.84 -14.74 12.90
C LEU A 223 -18.25 -14.65 13.52
N GLN A 224 -18.77 -13.42 13.70
CA GLN A 224 -20.07 -13.14 14.30
C GLN A 224 -21.13 -12.64 13.31
N ASP A 225 -20.82 -12.61 12.01
CA ASP A 225 -21.76 -12.28 10.93
C ASP A 225 -22.23 -13.53 10.17
#